data_8e68522f613bf26bb6fb1449340e9071
#
_entry.id   8e68522f613bf26bb6fb1449340e9071
#
_cell.length_a   1.000
_cell.length_b   1.000
_cell.length_c   1.000
_cell.angle_alpha   90.00
_cell.angle_beta   90.00
_cell.angle_gamma   90.00
#
_symmetry.space_group_name_H-M   'P 1'
#
loop_
_entity.id
_entity.type
_entity.pdbx_description
1 polymer ?
#
loop_
_entity_poly.entity_id
_entity_poly.type
_entity_poly.pdbx_seq_one_letter_code
_entity_poly.pdbx_strand_id
1 'polypeptide(L)'
;MSASVGLDSNWGPTMPEAYSANLTRWDRNASVIDNALQLTRRAINRLRKMGARDTARYSYHILVQALLTAYNDLRFGRKLCRFYPGSNKELEGAHVIEPTPYWSLQDSFKRISISSTDVLVDVGCGEGRVLNFWLSLGLKNQLVGIEINEAAAKAAARRYRKWPNVQVICGDAIAIAPSCGGTIFYLSNPFSESVLAEFERVLRGADVRIIYYNPQAMIIFENGRWDTQAIRQFKPQWYEYDVVFISPRLGI
;
A
#
# COMPACT_ATOMS: atom_id res chain seq x y z
N MET A 1 24.73 18.76 -27.88
CA MET A 1 25.45 18.51 -26.59
C MET A 1 24.37 18.09 -25.57
N SER A 2 24.15 16.80 -25.46
CA SER A 2 23.19 16.21 -24.53
C SER A 2 23.93 15.80 -23.25
N ALA A 3 23.60 16.43 -22.14
CA ALA A 3 24.13 16.06 -20.84
C ALA A 3 23.35 14.83 -20.36
N SER A 4 24.01 13.67 -20.38
CA SER A 4 23.56 12.47 -19.70
C SER A 4 23.75 12.67 -18.19
N VAL A 5 22.65 12.79 -17.46
CA VAL A 5 22.67 12.72 -16.00
C VAL A 5 22.90 11.26 -15.62
N GLY A 6 24.10 10.94 -15.19
CA GLY A 6 24.44 9.64 -14.62
C GLY A 6 23.63 9.42 -13.34
N LEU A 7 22.79 8.41 -13.35
CA LEU A 7 22.17 7.87 -12.15
C LEU A 7 23.24 7.08 -11.40
N ASP A 8 23.75 7.66 -10.31
CA ASP A 8 24.57 6.93 -9.35
C ASP A 8 23.78 5.75 -8.79
N SER A 9 24.18 4.54 -9.19
CA SER A 9 23.63 3.26 -8.74
C SER A 9 24.09 2.87 -7.32
N ASN A 10 24.29 3.83 -6.45
CA ASN A 10 24.60 3.59 -5.06
C ASN A 10 23.28 3.60 -4.25
N TRP A 11 22.53 2.50 -4.34
CA TRP A 11 21.47 2.21 -3.41
C TRP A 11 22.14 2.01 -2.03
N GLY A 12 21.97 2.99 -1.17
CA GLY A 12 22.43 2.94 0.21
C GLY A 12 21.91 1.70 0.92
N PRO A 13 22.48 1.35 2.07
CA PRO A 13 22.28 0.07 2.72
C PRO A 13 20.79 -0.26 2.82
N THR A 14 20.44 -1.45 2.32
CA THR A 14 19.17 -2.11 2.57
C THR A 14 18.76 -1.90 4.02
N MET A 15 17.56 -1.44 4.25
CA MET A 15 17.03 -1.24 5.61
C MET A 15 17.33 -2.49 6.45
N PRO A 16 17.90 -2.34 7.65
CA PRO A 16 18.06 -3.49 8.53
C PRO A 16 16.69 -4.16 8.71
N GLU A 17 16.61 -5.46 8.47
CA GLU A 17 15.40 -6.30 8.69
C GLU A 17 14.74 -6.07 10.06
N ALA A 18 15.48 -5.51 11.00
CA ALA A 18 15.03 -5.12 12.33
C ALA A 18 14.02 -3.97 12.36
N TYR A 19 13.83 -3.20 11.27
CA TYR A 19 12.97 -2.01 11.32
C TYR A 19 11.53 -2.27 10.87
N SER A 20 11.30 -3.12 9.87
CA SER A 20 9.94 -3.48 9.41
C SER A 20 9.24 -4.44 10.39
N ALA A 21 10.01 -5.32 11.05
CA ALA A 21 9.47 -6.33 11.97
C ALA A 21 9.04 -5.77 13.34
N ASN A 22 9.33 -4.51 13.67
CA ASN A 22 9.26 -4.04 15.05
C ASN A 22 8.05 -3.14 15.40
N LEU A 23 7.18 -2.81 14.46
CA LEU A 23 6.14 -1.81 14.73
C LEU A 23 4.80 -2.34 15.21
N THR A 24 4.50 -3.63 15.01
CA THR A 24 3.17 -4.19 15.32
C THR A 24 3.14 -5.62 15.82
N ARG A 25 4.26 -6.21 16.16
CA ARG A 25 4.22 -7.58 16.69
C ARG A 25 3.73 -7.58 18.13
N TRP A 26 2.40 -7.57 18.26
CA TRP A 26 1.72 -8.05 19.43
C TRP A 26 1.99 -9.55 19.53
N ASP A 27 2.82 -9.96 20.47
CA ASP A 27 3.07 -11.39 20.70
C ASP A 27 1.82 -12.00 21.32
N ARG A 28 1.17 -12.90 20.58
CA ARG A 28 -0.07 -13.56 21.03
C ARG A 28 0.14 -14.52 22.18
N ASN A 29 1.36 -14.98 22.38
CA ASN A 29 1.74 -15.89 23.45
C ASN A 29 2.19 -15.14 24.72
N ALA A 30 2.42 -13.83 24.61
CA ALA A 30 2.76 -12.99 25.74
C ALA A 30 1.50 -12.44 26.43
N SER A 31 1.56 -12.29 27.73
CA SER A 31 0.47 -11.67 28.48
C SER A 31 0.26 -10.21 28.05
N VAL A 32 -0.93 -9.66 28.30
CA VAL A 32 -1.22 -8.24 28.05
C VAL A 32 -0.20 -7.33 28.74
N ILE A 33 0.27 -7.75 29.92
CA ILE A 33 1.28 -7.04 30.72
C ILE A 33 2.63 -7.06 30.01
N ASP A 34 3.07 -8.20 29.48
CA ASP A 34 4.35 -8.31 28.77
C ASP A 34 4.36 -7.46 27.52
N ASN A 35 3.27 -7.47 26.77
CA ASN A 35 3.10 -6.60 25.60
C ASN A 35 3.14 -5.11 25.98
N ALA A 36 2.47 -4.72 27.07
CA ALA A 36 2.50 -3.36 27.59
C ALA A 36 3.92 -2.95 28.04
N LEU A 37 4.62 -3.83 28.74
CA LEU A 37 6.01 -3.60 29.15
C LEU A 37 6.97 -3.47 27.95
N GLN A 38 6.79 -4.28 26.92
CA GLN A 38 7.59 -4.14 25.69
C GLN A 38 7.32 -2.80 24.99
N LEU A 39 6.07 -2.38 24.88
CA LEU A 39 5.70 -1.07 24.30
C LEU A 39 6.30 0.07 25.13
N THR A 40 6.24 -0.02 26.46
CA THR A 40 6.83 0.98 27.37
C THR A 40 8.34 1.04 27.20
N ARG A 41 9.04 -0.10 27.19
CA ARG A 41 10.50 -0.16 26.96
C ARG A 41 10.88 0.44 25.60
N ARG A 42 10.12 0.14 24.55
CA ARG A 42 10.35 0.73 23.20
C ARG A 42 10.15 2.24 23.22
N ALA A 43 9.12 2.74 23.89
CA ALA A 43 8.88 4.17 24.06
C ALA A 43 10.02 4.86 24.81
N ILE A 44 10.47 4.28 25.94
CA ILE A 44 11.60 4.81 26.72
C ILE A 44 12.90 4.81 25.89
N ASN A 45 13.18 3.74 25.16
CA ASN A 45 14.38 3.69 24.31
C ASN A 45 14.31 4.72 23.17
N ARG A 46 13.12 4.98 22.64
CA ARG A 46 12.90 6.02 21.64
C ARG A 46 13.11 7.42 22.23
N LEU A 47 12.55 7.68 23.41
CA LEU A 47 12.78 8.92 24.18
C LEU A 47 14.26 9.20 24.38
N ARG A 48 15.02 8.18 24.77
CA ARG A 48 16.48 8.30 24.98
C ARG A 48 17.25 8.60 23.70
N LYS A 49 16.80 8.07 22.55
CA LYS A 49 17.48 8.25 21.26
C LYS A 49 17.13 9.57 20.57
N MET A 50 15.88 10.05 20.74
CA MET A 50 15.33 11.17 19.98
C MET A 50 15.30 12.49 20.74
N GLY A 51 15.36 12.44 22.06
CA GLY A 51 15.09 13.59 22.89
C GLY A 51 13.58 13.89 23.08
N ALA A 52 13.26 14.67 24.11
CA ALA A 52 11.89 14.91 24.53
C ALA A 52 11.05 15.65 23.47
N ARG A 53 11.64 16.65 22.80
CA ARG A 53 10.95 17.47 21.79
C ARG A 53 10.50 16.64 20.58
N ASP A 54 11.40 15.83 20.04
CA ASP A 54 11.12 15.00 18.88
C ASP A 54 10.17 13.86 19.20
N THR A 55 10.28 13.31 20.42
CA THR A 55 9.31 12.32 20.89
C THR A 55 7.91 12.91 21.05
N ALA A 56 7.78 14.13 21.57
CA ALA A 56 6.48 14.80 21.67
C ALA A 56 5.87 15.05 20.29
N ARG A 57 6.67 15.54 19.33
CA ARG A 57 6.24 15.73 17.93
C ARG A 57 5.81 14.43 17.28
N TYR A 58 6.58 13.37 17.47
CA TYR A 58 6.24 12.05 16.97
C TYR A 58 4.92 11.52 17.57
N SER A 59 4.78 11.61 18.90
CA SER A 59 3.57 11.15 19.60
C SER A 59 2.34 11.92 19.14
N TYR A 60 2.44 13.26 19.01
CA TYR A 60 1.38 14.09 18.45
C TYR A 60 1.02 13.64 17.03
N HIS A 61 2.02 13.41 16.17
CA HIS A 61 1.78 12.96 14.81
C HIS A 61 1.05 11.60 14.77
N ILE A 62 1.49 10.63 15.58
CA ILE A 62 0.83 9.32 15.67
C ILE A 62 -0.63 9.47 16.12
N LEU A 63 -0.89 10.30 17.12
CA LEU A 63 -2.25 10.54 17.61
C LEU A 63 -3.13 11.14 16.51
N VAL A 64 -2.65 12.20 15.84
CA VAL A 64 -3.38 12.84 14.74
C VAL A 64 -3.66 11.84 13.61
N GLN A 65 -2.65 11.04 13.21
CA GLN A 65 -2.86 10.03 12.17
C GLN A 65 -3.83 8.93 12.60
N ALA A 66 -3.80 8.52 13.87
CA ALA A 66 -4.76 7.55 14.39
C ALA A 66 -6.21 8.10 14.37
N LEU A 67 -6.40 9.37 14.76
CA LEU A 67 -7.70 10.02 14.73
C LEU A 67 -8.22 10.21 13.29
N LEU A 68 -7.35 10.67 12.37
CA LEU A 68 -7.70 10.80 10.96
C LEU A 68 -8.03 9.44 10.32
N THR A 69 -7.28 8.41 10.67
CA THR A 69 -7.53 7.05 10.22
C THR A 69 -8.87 6.55 10.74
N ALA A 70 -9.13 6.70 12.03
CA ALA A 70 -10.41 6.30 12.63
C ALA A 70 -11.59 7.05 12.00
N TYR A 71 -11.47 8.36 11.81
CA TYR A 71 -12.50 9.18 11.16
C TYR A 71 -12.80 8.70 9.74
N ASN A 72 -11.77 8.51 8.90
CA ASN A 72 -11.96 8.07 7.53
C ASN A 72 -12.51 6.63 7.46
N ASP A 73 -12.01 5.73 8.30
CA ASP A 73 -12.49 4.35 8.34
C ASP A 73 -13.96 4.28 8.79
N LEU A 74 -14.36 5.06 9.80
CA LEU A 74 -15.73 5.09 10.32
C LEU A 74 -16.71 5.73 9.35
N ARG A 75 -16.30 6.77 8.62
CA ARG A 75 -17.14 7.46 7.63
C ARG A 75 -17.72 6.51 6.58
N PHE A 76 -16.97 5.46 6.21
CA PHE A 76 -17.36 4.47 5.22
C PHE A 76 -17.72 3.11 5.86
N GLY A 77 -17.94 3.04 7.16
CA GLY A 77 -18.67 1.96 7.77
C GLY A 77 -17.96 1.02 8.72
N ARG A 78 -16.73 1.16 9.14
CA ARG A 78 -16.08 0.47 10.28
C ARG A 78 -14.56 0.53 10.20
N LYS A 79 -13.90 0.20 11.32
CA LYS A 79 -12.44 0.05 11.45
C LYS A 79 -11.91 -0.99 10.46
N LEU A 80 -10.99 -0.56 9.59
CA LEU A 80 -10.40 -1.35 8.50
C LEU A 80 -9.06 -1.96 8.92
N CYS A 81 -9.02 -2.63 10.03
CA CYS A 81 -7.81 -3.29 10.52
C CYS A 81 -8.19 -4.62 11.18
N ARG A 82 -8.65 -5.57 10.40
CA ARG A 82 -8.75 -6.94 10.89
C ARG A 82 -7.52 -7.71 10.46
N PHE A 83 -6.99 -8.45 11.38
CA PHE A 83 -6.03 -9.49 11.09
C PHE A 83 -6.81 -10.72 10.60
N TYR A 84 -6.44 -11.23 9.44
CA TYR A 84 -6.98 -12.48 8.91
C TYR A 84 -5.94 -13.59 9.11
N PRO A 85 -6.07 -14.42 10.17
CA PRO A 85 -5.16 -15.53 10.39
C PRO A 85 -5.29 -16.54 9.24
N GLY A 86 -4.17 -17.03 8.75
CA GLY A 86 -4.14 -18.02 7.66
C GLY A 86 -3.94 -17.43 6.27
N SER A 87 -4.16 -16.13 6.07
CA SER A 87 -4.00 -15.49 4.75
C SER A 87 -2.61 -15.69 4.10
N ASN A 88 -1.59 -15.99 4.89
CA ASN A 88 -0.21 -16.09 4.42
C ASN A 88 0.33 -17.51 4.30
N LYS A 89 -0.34 -18.51 4.89
CA LYS A 89 0.14 -19.89 4.85
C LYS A 89 -0.47 -20.71 3.70
N GLU A 90 -1.61 -20.25 3.19
CA GLU A 90 -2.40 -20.99 2.21
C GLU A 90 -2.23 -20.48 0.77
N LEU A 91 -1.61 -19.28 0.62
CA LEU A 91 -1.45 -18.64 -0.68
C LEU A 91 0.02 -18.32 -0.92
N GLU A 92 0.70 -19.21 -1.62
CA GLU A 92 2.09 -19.00 -2.04
C GLU A 92 2.22 -17.67 -2.79
N GLY A 93 3.07 -16.78 -2.24
CA GLY A 93 3.40 -15.51 -2.89
C GLY A 93 2.53 -14.30 -2.55
N ALA A 94 1.51 -14.41 -1.69
CA ALA A 94 0.77 -13.25 -1.18
C ALA A 94 1.35 -12.75 0.16
N HIS A 95 1.41 -11.43 0.32
CA HIS A 95 1.86 -10.80 1.56
C HIS A 95 0.71 -10.55 2.55
N VAL A 96 1.08 -10.27 3.81
CA VAL A 96 0.12 -9.93 4.87
C VAL A 96 -0.68 -8.69 4.49
N ILE A 97 -1.98 -8.69 4.76
CA ILE A 97 -2.84 -7.53 4.58
C ILE A 97 -2.41 -6.44 5.58
N GLU A 98 -1.71 -5.42 5.08
CA GLU A 98 -1.37 -4.21 5.81
C GLU A 98 -2.07 -3.01 5.17
N PRO A 99 -2.95 -2.33 5.93
CA PRO A 99 -3.67 -1.20 5.34
C PRO A 99 -2.75 0.01 5.13
N THR A 100 -2.65 0.51 3.93
CA THR A 100 -1.86 1.70 3.59
C THR A 100 -2.32 2.92 4.39
N PRO A 101 -1.40 3.73 4.95
CA PRO A 101 -1.76 4.94 5.66
C PRO A 101 -2.42 5.98 4.74
N TYR A 102 -3.48 6.66 5.22
CA TYR A 102 -4.19 7.68 4.42
C TYR A 102 -3.30 8.82 3.95
N TRP A 103 -2.31 9.22 4.74
CA TRP A 103 -1.38 10.28 4.34
C TRP A 103 -0.52 9.87 3.13
N SER A 104 -0.14 8.60 3.04
CA SER A 104 0.63 8.10 1.91
C SER A 104 -0.23 8.05 0.66
N LEU A 105 -1.49 7.62 0.80
CA LEU A 105 -2.45 7.68 -0.29
C LEU A 105 -2.65 9.12 -0.78
N GLN A 106 -2.85 10.08 0.14
CA GLN A 106 -2.99 11.49 -0.22
C GLN A 106 -1.79 12.02 -0.98
N ASP A 107 -0.57 11.69 -0.55
CA ASP A 107 0.64 12.16 -1.22
C ASP A 107 0.82 11.50 -2.60
N SER A 108 0.56 10.20 -2.72
CA SER A 108 0.63 9.47 -4.00
C SER A 108 -0.38 10.03 -5.00
N PHE A 109 -1.63 10.15 -4.61
CA PHE A 109 -2.72 10.53 -5.52
C PHE A 109 -2.76 12.03 -5.88
N LYS A 110 -2.03 12.89 -5.19
CA LYS A 110 -1.79 14.28 -5.62
C LYS A 110 -0.88 14.41 -6.83
N ARG A 111 -0.15 13.36 -7.18
CA ARG A 111 0.89 13.34 -8.22
C ARG A 111 0.44 12.72 -9.53
N ILE A 112 -0.76 12.19 -9.56
CA ILE A 112 -1.34 11.61 -10.77
C ILE A 112 -2.60 12.35 -11.18
N SER A 113 -2.80 12.46 -12.48
CA SER A 113 -4.06 12.92 -13.05
C SER A 113 -4.99 11.74 -13.25
N ILE A 114 -6.21 11.84 -12.77
CA ILE A 114 -7.26 10.82 -12.94
C ILE A 114 -8.29 11.40 -13.91
N SER A 115 -8.47 10.75 -15.04
CA SER A 115 -9.53 11.06 -16.01
C SER A 115 -10.86 10.48 -15.53
N SER A 116 -11.96 11.05 -15.94
CA SER A 116 -13.30 10.51 -15.67
C SER A 116 -13.54 9.12 -16.28
N THR A 117 -12.75 8.74 -17.27
CA THR A 117 -12.79 7.43 -17.93
C THR A 117 -11.88 6.39 -17.28
N ASP A 118 -11.02 6.80 -16.34
CA ASP A 118 -10.14 5.84 -15.66
C ASP A 118 -10.93 4.87 -14.79
N VAL A 119 -10.49 3.62 -14.79
CA VAL A 119 -10.92 2.57 -13.86
C VAL A 119 -9.78 2.31 -12.89
N LEU A 120 -10.03 2.55 -11.60
CA LEU A 120 -9.02 2.40 -10.55
C LEU A 120 -9.13 1.02 -9.91
N VAL A 121 -8.02 0.30 -9.83
CA VAL A 121 -7.95 -1.07 -9.31
C VAL A 121 -7.02 -1.13 -8.11
N ASP A 122 -7.53 -1.56 -6.96
CA ASP A 122 -6.76 -1.84 -5.75
C ASP A 122 -6.44 -3.34 -5.69
N VAL A 123 -5.18 -3.69 -5.88
CA VAL A 123 -4.71 -5.07 -5.94
C VAL A 123 -4.29 -5.53 -4.54
N GLY A 124 -4.97 -6.55 -4.03
CA GLY A 124 -4.86 -6.95 -2.62
C GLY A 124 -5.60 -5.97 -1.71
N CYS A 125 -6.83 -5.65 -2.05
CA CYS A 125 -7.57 -4.55 -1.42
C CYS A 125 -7.90 -4.79 0.07
N GLY A 126 -7.75 -6.01 0.57
CA GLY A 126 -8.13 -6.36 1.94
C GLY A 126 -9.58 -5.99 2.24
N GLU A 127 -9.81 -5.25 3.31
CA GLU A 127 -11.14 -4.69 3.63
C GLU A 127 -11.45 -3.36 2.90
N GLY A 128 -10.54 -2.86 2.04
CA GLY A 128 -10.81 -1.75 1.12
C GLY A 128 -10.42 -0.35 1.60
N ARG A 129 -9.29 -0.17 2.32
CA ARG A 129 -8.88 1.18 2.74
C ARG A 129 -8.60 2.12 1.57
N VAL A 130 -8.01 1.63 0.51
CA VAL A 130 -7.76 2.42 -0.70
C VAL A 130 -9.08 2.79 -1.37
N LEU A 131 -10.04 1.89 -1.42
CA LEU A 131 -11.41 2.18 -1.91
C LEU A 131 -12.09 3.27 -1.06
N ASN A 132 -11.95 3.23 0.28
CA ASN A 132 -12.42 4.31 1.14
C ASN A 132 -11.78 5.65 0.80
N PHE A 133 -10.47 5.64 0.56
CA PHE A 133 -9.75 6.85 0.21
C PHE A 133 -10.27 7.43 -1.10
N TRP A 134 -10.43 6.63 -2.13
CA TRP A 134 -10.97 7.08 -3.42
C TRP A 134 -12.40 7.62 -3.31
N LEU A 135 -13.24 6.97 -2.54
CA LEU A 135 -14.58 7.48 -2.22
C LEU A 135 -14.52 8.82 -1.46
N SER A 136 -13.54 9.00 -0.57
CA SER A 136 -13.36 10.25 0.18
C SER A 136 -12.93 11.43 -0.69
N LEU A 137 -12.29 11.16 -1.83
CA LEU A 137 -11.97 12.14 -2.87
C LEU A 137 -13.19 12.51 -3.72
N GLY A 138 -14.32 11.83 -3.54
CA GLY A 138 -15.53 12.05 -4.34
C GLY A 138 -15.45 11.49 -5.76
N LEU A 139 -14.52 10.57 -6.03
CA LEU A 139 -14.37 9.96 -7.35
C LEU A 139 -15.64 9.25 -7.78
N LYS A 140 -16.07 9.50 -9.01
CA LYS A 140 -17.22 8.84 -9.66
C LYS A 140 -16.79 7.72 -10.61
N ASN A 141 -15.51 7.54 -10.77
CA ASN A 141 -14.90 6.48 -11.55
C ASN A 141 -15.35 5.10 -11.08
N GLN A 142 -15.25 4.11 -11.94
CA GLN A 142 -15.33 2.73 -11.51
C GLN A 142 -14.12 2.40 -10.61
N LEU A 143 -14.39 1.88 -9.43
CA LEU A 143 -13.42 1.49 -8.42
C LEU A 143 -13.52 -0.01 -8.23
N VAL A 144 -12.43 -0.71 -8.45
CA VAL A 144 -12.35 -2.17 -8.34
C VAL A 144 -11.39 -2.56 -7.23
N GLY A 145 -11.80 -3.42 -6.32
CA GLY A 145 -10.92 -4.07 -5.37
C GLY A 145 -10.76 -5.54 -5.74
N ILE A 146 -9.54 -6.04 -5.84
CA ILE A 146 -9.26 -7.46 -6.04
C ILE A 146 -8.64 -7.99 -4.76
N GLU A 147 -9.19 -9.06 -4.20
CA GLU A 147 -8.71 -9.66 -2.96
C GLU A 147 -8.83 -11.18 -3.03
N ILE A 148 -7.72 -11.85 -2.75
CA ILE A 148 -7.66 -13.31 -2.81
C ILE A 148 -8.22 -13.97 -1.54
N ASN A 149 -8.14 -13.29 -0.39
CA ASN A 149 -8.72 -13.78 0.85
C ASN A 149 -10.25 -13.59 0.84
N GLU A 150 -10.98 -14.70 0.77
CA GLU A 150 -12.44 -14.71 0.65
C GLU A 150 -13.15 -13.96 1.79
N ALA A 151 -12.66 -14.09 3.03
CA ALA A 151 -13.27 -13.43 4.18
C ALA A 151 -13.11 -11.91 4.12
N ALA A 152 -11.94 -11.43 3.71
CA ALA A 152 -11.65 -10.01 3.50
C ALA A 152 -12.48 -9.45 2.33
N ALA A 153 -12.47 -10.14 1.19
CA ALA A 153 -13.25 -9.77 0.01
C ALA A 153 -14.76 -9.68 0.32
N LYS A 154 -15.31 -10.67 1.01
CA LYS A 154 -16.73 -10.64 1.45
C LYS A 154 -17.02 -9.49 2.40
N ALA A 155 -16.07 -9.15 3.32
CA ALA A 155 -16.23 -8.01 4.21
C ALA A 155 -16.23 -6.69 3.45
N ALA A 156 -15.31 -6.52 2.50
CA ALA A 156 -15.25 -5.36 1.61
C ALA A 156 -16.50 -5.25 0.74
N ALA A 157 -16.91 -6.31 0.06
CA ALA A 157 -18.10 -6.31 -0.79
C ALA A 157 -19.37 -5.89 -0.03
N ARG A 158 -19.56 -6.40 1.21
CA ARG A 158 -20.69 -5.99 2.07
C ARG A 158 -20.62 -4.51 2.44
N ARG A 159 -19.41 -3.99 2.69
CA ARG A 159 -19.18 -2.59 3.03
C ARG A 159 -19.61 -1.66 1.89
N TYR A 160 -19.18 -1.99 0.67
CA TYR A 160 -19.36 -1.11 -0.49
C TYR A 160 -20.65 -1.33 -1.27
N ARG A 161 -21.54 -2.21 -0.85
CA ARG A 161 -22.80 -2.52 -1.55
C ARG A 161 -23.70 -1.32 -1.89
N LYS A 162 -23.50 -0.20 -1.18
CA LYS A 162 -24.28 1.04 -1.40
C LYS A 162 -23.65 1.96 -2.45
N TRP A 163 -22.46 1.66 -2.90
CA TRP A 163 -21.75 2.46 -3.91
C TRP A 163 -21.72 1.69 -5.23
N PRO A 164 -22.61 2.08 -6.20
CA PRO A 164 -22.76 1.33 -7.45
C PRO A 164 -21.50 1.37 -8.33
N ASN A 165 -20.62 2.34 -8.11
CA ASN A 165 -19.35 2.47 -8.80
C ASN A 165 -18.21 1.69 -8.12
N VAL A 166 -18.46 0.94 -7.07
CA VAL A 166 -17.46 0.10 -6.39
C VAL A 166 -17.78 -1.37 -6.58
N GLN A 167 -16.81 -2.10 -7.11
CA GLN A 167 -16.88 -3.55 -7.27
C GLN A 167 -15.73 -4.20 -6.46
N VAL A 168 -16.04 -5.26 -5.74
CA VAL A 168 -15.02 -6.10 -5.07
C VAL A 168 -15.09 -7.49 -5.66
N ILE A 169 -13.97 -7.97 -6.18
CA ILE A 169 -13.82 -9.27 -6.82
C ILE A 169 -12.94 -10.14 -5.93
N CYS A 170 -13.47 -11.28 -5.52
CA CYS A 170 -12.70 -12.29 -4.79
C CYS A 170 -11.98 -13.19 -5.78
N GLY A 171 -10.66 -13.22 -5.75
CA GLY A 171 -9.87 -14.11 -6.60
C GLY A 171 -8.44 -13.66 -6.83
N ASP A 172 -7.76 -14.39 -7.70
CA ASP A 172 -6.39 -14.13 -8.09
C ASP A 172 -6.29 -12.92 -9.02
N ALA A 173 -5.47 -11.95 -8.62
CA ALA A 173 -5.26 -10.72 -9.38
C ALA A 173 -4.60 -10.97 -10.75
N ILE A 174 -3.78 -12.00 -10.89
CA ILE A 174 -3.15 -12.36 -12.18
C ILE A 174 -4.22 -12.76 -13.20
N ALA A 175 -5.22 -13.53 -12.77
CA ALA A 175 -6.33 -13.95 -13.63
C ALA A 175 -7.33 -12.83 -13.91
N ILE A 176 -7.54 -11.92 -12.96
CA ILE A 176 -8.60 -10.90 -13.02
C ILE A 176 -8.12 -9.62 -13.70
N ALA A 177 -6.88 -9.17 -13.45
CA ALA A 177 -6.39 -7.88 -13.91
C ALA A 177 -6.50 -7.67 -15.42
N PRO A 178 -6.23 -8.65 -16.31
CA PRO A 178 -6.33 -8.45 -17.77
C PRO A 178 -7.75 -8.12 -18.25
N SER A 179 -8.77 -8.53 -17.52
CA SER A 179 -10.18 -8.43 -17.93
C SER A 179 -11.01 -7.44 -17.12
N CYS A 180 -10.46 -6.86 -16.04
CA CYS A 180 -11.23 -5.96 -15.17
C CYS A 180 -11.40 -4.54 -15.72
N GLY A 181 -10.79 -4.23 -16.88
CA GLY A 181 -10.84 -2.90 -17.51
C GLY A 181 -10.04 -1.83 -16.78
N GLY A 182 -9.15 -2.22 -15.87
CA GLY A 182 -8.33 -1.32 -15.08
C GLY A 182 -7.38 -0.48 -15.91
N THR A 183 -7.31 0.83 -15.65
CA THR A 183 -6.36 1.76 -16.27
C THR A 183 -5.34 2.29 -15.27
N ILE A 184 -5.67 2.29 -13.97
CA ILE A 184 -4.77 2.65 -12.87
C ILE A 184 -4.78 1.55 -11.83
N PHE A 185 -3.66 0.88 -11.65
CA PHE A 185 -3.48 -0.17 -10.65
C PHE A 185 -2.72 0.38 -9.45
N TYR A 186 -3.25 0.18 -8.25
CA TYR A 186 -2.56 0.47 -7.00
C TYR A 186 -2.11 -0.84 -6.35
N LEU A 187 -0.83 -0.91 -6.01
CA LEU A 187 -0.21 -2.04 -5.34
C LEU A 187 0.44 -1.57 -4.03
N SER A 188 0.04 -2.16 -2.91
CA SER A 188 0.70 -1.97 -1.61
C SER A 188 1.54 -3.19 -1.27
N ASN A 189 2.54 -3.47 -2.11
CA ASN A 189 3.43 -4.64 -2.00
C ASN A 189 2.65 -5.96 -1.75
N PRO A 190 1.68 -6.30 -2.60
CA PRO A 190 0.78 -7.43 -2.34
C PRO A 190 1.42 -8.79 -2.63
N PHE A 191 2.53 -8.83 -3.38
CA PHE A 191 3.07 -10.03 -4.00
C PHE A 191 4.53 -10.29 -3.64
N SER A 192 4.93 -11.57 -3.66
CA SER A 192 6.34 -11.96 -3.80
C SER A 192 6.87 -11.56 -5.18
N GLU A 193 8.19 -11.55 -5.33
CA GLU A 193 8.85 -11.16 -6.59
C GLU A 193 8.37 -12.01 -7.78
N SER A 194 8.25 -13.33 -7.61
CA SER A 194 7.81 -14.24 -8.67
C SER A 194 6.38 -13.96 -9.13
N VAL A 195 5.47 -13.70 -8.19
CA VAL A 195 4.06 -13.37 -8.48
C VAL A 195 3.94 -11.98 -9.11
N LEU A 196 4.76 -11.02 -8.65
CA LEU A 196 4.80 -9.69 -9.26
C LEU A 196 5.29 -9.73 -10.71
N ALA A 197 6.27 -10.59 -11.02
CA ALA A 197 6.76 -10.78 -12.39
C ALA A 197 5.65 -11.34 -13.31
N GLU A 198 4.84 -12.26 -12.79
CA GLU A 198 3.69 -12.77 -13.54
C GLU A 198 2.58 -11.72 -13.70
N PHE A 199 2.31 -10.95 -12.66
CA PHE A 199 1.38 -9.82 -12.73
C PHE A 199 1.83 -8.78 -13.76
N GLU A 200 3.12 -8.41 -13.80
CA GLU A 200 3.68 -7.54 -14.83
C GLU A 200 3.47 -8.14 -16.23
N ARG A 201 3.72 -9.45 -16.38
CA ARG A 201 3.58 -10.15 -17.66
C ARG A 201 2.16 -10.08 -18.23
N VAL A 202 1.15 -10.22 -17.40
CA VAL A 202 -0.25 -10.17 -17.87
C VAL A 202 -0.75 -8.78 -18.18
N LEU A 203 -0.05 -7.74 -17.71
CA LEU A 203 -0.36 -6.33 -18.04
C LEU A 203 0.46 -5.81 -19.24
N ARG A 204 1.35 -6.61 -19.83
CA ARG A 204 2.15 -6.19 -20.98
C ARG A 204 1.28 -5.84 -22.18
N GLY A 205 1.54 -4.70 -22.78
CA GLY A 205 0.80 -4.22 -23.94
C GLY A 205 -0.51 -3.51 -23.61
N ALA A 206 -0.92 -3.47 -22.35
CA ALA A 206 -2.03 -2.66 -21.91
C ALA A 206 -1.57 -1.22 -21.63
N ASP A 207 -2.40 -0.23 -21.99
CA ASP A 207 -2.19 1.17 -21.62
C ASP A 207 -2.64 1.41 -20.19
N VAL A 208 -1.78 1.03 -19.24
CA VAL A 208 -2.09 1.08 -17.80
C VAL A 208 -1.02 1.85 -17.04
N ARG A 209 -1.41 2.49 -15.96
CA ARG A 209 -0.52 3.14 -14.99
C ARG A 209 -0.55 2.36 -13.70
N ILE A 210 0.61 2.20 -13.06
CA ILE A 210 0.72 1.48 -11.80
C ILE A 210 1.31 2.41 -10.75
N ILE A 211 0.70 2.43 -9.57
CA ILE A 211 1.22 3.09 -8.38
C ILE A 211 1.66 1.98 -7.43
N TYR A 212 2.97 1.83 -7.28
CA TYR A 212 3.53 0.79 -6.43
C TYR A 212 4.07 1.41 -5.13
N TYR A 213 3.34 1.23 -4.05
CA TYR A 213 3.68 1.69 -2.71
C TYR A 213 4.53 0.65 -1.98
N ASN A 214 5.61 1.13 -1.32
CA ASN A 214 6.57 0.30 -0.60
C ASN A 214 7.12 -0.85 -1.47
N PRO A 215 7.70 -0.55 -2.65
CA PRO A 215 8.09 -1.56 -3.62
C PRO A 215 9.27 -2.38 -3.10
N GLN A 216 9.13 -3.70 -3.06
CA GLN A 216 10.18 -4.63 -2.66
C GLN A 216 10.91 -5.26 -3.85
N ALA A 217 10.28 -5.27 -5.03
CA ALA A 217 10.81 -5.93 -6.23
C ALA A 217 10.71 -5.02 -7.47
N MET A 218 11.33 -3.83 -7.39
CA MET A 218 11.33 -2.85 -8.49
C MET A 218 11.99 -3.35 -9.76
N ILE A 219 12.98 -4.24 -9.64
CA ILE A 219 13.72 -4.81 -10.77
C ILE A 219 12.79 -5.40 -11.85
N ILE A 220 11.58 -5.84 -11.46
CA ILE A 220 10.59 -6.41 -12.39
C ILE A 220 10.15 -5.39 -13.45
N PHE A 221 10.10 -4.10 -13.10
CA PHE A 221 9.68 -3.03 -14.02
C PHE A 221 10.86 -2.33 -14.71
N GLU A 222 12.10 -2.71 -14.41
CA GLU A 222 13.32 -2.17 -15.05
C GLU A 222 13.71 -2.89 -16.35
N ASN A 223 12.74 -3.51 -17.01
CA ASN A 223 12.95 -4.32 -18.21
C ASN A 223 12.91 -3.52 -19.54
N GLY A 224 12.91 -2.20 -19.47
CA GLY A 224 12.91 -1.31 -20.64
C GLY A 224 11.53 -1.08 -21.26
N ARG A 225 10.48 -1.73 -20.80
CA ARG A 225 9.09 -1.60 -21.29
C ARG A 225 8.30 -0.54 -20.53
N TRP A 226 8.76 -0.22 -19.35
CA TRP A 226 8.10 0.70 -18.44
C TRP A 226 8.99 1.90 -18.18
N ASP A 227 8.36 3.06 -18.10
CA ASP A 227 8.95 4.25 -17.53
C ASP A 227 8.60 4.28 -16.05
N THR A 228 9.62 4.44 -15.21
CA THR A 228 9.47 4.41 -13.76
C THR A 228 9.90 5.73 -13.14
N GLN A 229 9.08 6.27 -12.25
CA GLN A 229 9.40 7.46 -11.46
C GLN A 229 9.27 7.14 -9.98
N ALA A 230 10.39 6.97 -9.32
CA ALA A 230 10.42 6.75 -7.87
C ALA A 230 10.34 8.08 -7.11
N ILE A 231 9.51 8.12 -6.09
CA ILE A 231 9.38 9.25 -5.18
C ILE A 231 9.51 8.72 -3.76
N ARG A 232 10.54 9.22 -3.06
CA ARG A 232 10.66 8.94 -1.64
C ARG A 232 9.71 9.83 -0.86
N GLN A 233 8.79 9.21 -0.15
CA GLN A 233 7.86 9.92 0.72
C GLN A 233 8.50 10.06 2.10
N PHE A 234 8.76 11.31 2.49
CA PHE A 234 9.20 11.65 3.83
C PHE A 234 8.00 12.08 4.65
N LYS A 235 7.70 11.36 5.71
CA LYS A 235 6.96 11.97 6.81
C LYS A 235 7.77 11.94 8.09
N PRO A 236 7.54 12.94 8.98
CA PRO A 236 8.60 13.51 9.79
C PRO A 236 9.46 12.41 10.41
N GLN A 237 10.69 12.36 9.96
CA GLN A 237 11.90 11.73 10.50
C GLN A 237 11.91 10.21 10.76
N TRP A 238 10.79 9.45 10.53
CA TRP A 238 10.67 8.09 11.06
C TRP A 238 10.12 7.04 10.10
N TYR A 239 9.51 7.44 8.98
CA TYR A 239 9.00 6.54 7.95
C TYR A 239 9.38 7.09 6.58
N GLU A 240 10.28 6.38 5.94
CA GLU A 240 10.56 6.54 4.53
C GLU A 240 9.87 5.41 3.78
N TYR A 241 8.99 5.74 2.87
CA TYR A 241 8.42 4.79 1.94
C TYR A 241 8.64 5.30 0.54
N ASP A 242 9.10 4.45 -0.31
CA ASP A 242 9.16 4.74 -1.72
C ASP A 242 7.80 4.46 -2.35
N VAL A 243 7.38 5.34 -3.24
CA VAL A 243 6.25 5.14 -4.14
C VAL A 243 6.77 5.27 -5.55
N VAL A 244 6.48 4.30 -6.37
CA VAL A 244 6.90 4.30 -7.76
C VAL A 244 5.69 4.41 -8.66
N PHE A 245 5.74 5.37 -9.55
CA PHE A 245 4.79 5.53 -10.65
C PHE A 245 5.36 4.86 -11.88
N ILE A 246 4.59 3.96 -12.45
CA ILE A 246 5.00 3.12 -13.57
C ILE A 246 3.99 3.31 -14.69
N SER A 247 4.48 3.58 -15.88
CA SER A 247 3.66 3.74 -17.08
C SER A 247 4.32 3.03 -18.28
N PRO A 248 3.57 2.64 -19.30
CA PRO A 248 4.17 2.10 -20.53
C PRO A 248 5.12 3.09 -21.14
N ARG A 249 6.27 2.62 -21.62
CA ARG A 249 7.18 3.43 -22.41
C ARG A 249 6.59 3.66 -23.79
N LEU A 250 6.37 4.92 -24.13
CA LEU A 250 5.87 5.29 -25.46
C LEU A 250 6.95 5.05 -26.51
N GLY A 251 6.66 4.27 -27.54
CA GLY A 251 7.51 4.16 -28.74
C GLY A 251 8.35 2.88 -28.84
N ILE A 252 7.94 1.76 -28.24
CA ILE A 252 8.46 0.44 -28.55
C ILE A 252 7.41 -0.36 -29.32
#